data_01f0ceac4db98042e30fcd0066fafd97
#
_entry.id   01f0ceac4db98042e30fcd0066fafd97
#
_cell.length_a   1.000
_cell.length_b   1.000
_cell.length_c   1.000
_cell.angle_alpha   90.00
_cell.angle_beta   90.00
_cell.angle_gamma   90.00
#
_symmetry.space_group_name_H-M   'P 1'
#
loop_
_entity.id
_entity.type
_entity.pdbx_description
1 polymer ?
#
loop_
_entity_poly.entity_id
_entity_poly.type
_entity_poly.pdbx_seq_one_letter_code
_entity_poly.pdbx_strand_id
1 'polypeptide(L)'
;MLRLERRPSPSKTWGYLTPIVAVVATMIAGGLLFFILGKNPVEAIRTIFWDPLFGEFASYSRPQLLVKAGPLILIAIGLALGFKAGIWNIGAEGQYIVGALCGAGAALALYPMAAWFIFPLMIICGALGGMAWGLIPGVLKVRFGTNEILVSLMLVYVAEQLQAAMALGLLRNPEGFGFPGSRNLQHYASAHNAEIIVGSGMHWGIVAALIAVIMAYILLGKHVLGFQIRLTGEAPRAAGFGGVKTARLVLICLGLSGALAGLAGMFEVAGPAGQVSIDFNVGYGFTAIIVAFLGRLNPIGILLAGLLMALTYIGGELAQLTLGLPSAAIQVFQGMLLFFLLAVDLLTNFRIRFGKKETV
;
A
#
# COMPACT_ATOMS: atom_id res chain seq x y z
N MET A 1 14.93 -13.89 34.40
CA MET A 1 13.81 -13.28 33.66
C MET A 1 14.34 -12.59 32.40
N LEU A 2 13.60 -12.68 31.30
CA LEU A 2 13.87 -11.88 30.09
C LEU A 2 13.52 -10.42 30.39
N ARG A 3 14.47 -9.47 30.20
CA ARG A 3 14.21 -8.04 30.30
C ARG A 3 14.54 -7.36 28.98
N LEU A 4 13.64 -6.51 28.51
CA LEU A 4 13.88 -5.59 27.39
C LEU A 4 14.48 -4.31 27.96
N GLU A 5 15.72 -4.01 27.62
CA GLU A 5 16.41 -2.79 28.02
C GLU A 5 16.52 -1.87 26.81
N ARG A 6 16.09 -0.60 26.99
CA ARG A 6 16.18 0.40 25.93
C ARG A 6 17.63 0.70 25.59
N ARG A 7 17.97 0.69 24.31
CA ARG A 7 19.31 1.07 23.82
C ARG A 7 19.49 2.60 23.94
N PRO A 8 20.69 3.08 24.26
CA PRO A 8 20.99 4.53 24.24
C PRO A 8 20.82 5.15 22.86
N SER A 9 21.13 4.36 21.79
CA SER A 9 20.91 4.73 20.39
C SER A 9 20.38 3.53 19.62
N PRO A 10 19.52 3.74 18.58
CA PRO A 10 19.02 2.67 17.74
C PRO A 10 20.18 1.89 17.07
N SER A 11 20.07 0.57 17.05
CA SER A 11 21.10 -0.28 16.45
C SER A 11 21.02 -0.24 14.94
N LYS A 12 22.09 0.23 14.28
CA LYS A 12 22.18 0.21 12.81
C LYS A 12 22.13 -1.24 12.25
N THR A 13 22.82 -2.18 12.91
CA THR A 13 22.86 -3.59 12.51
C THR A 13 21.47 -4.21 12.53
N TRP A 14 20.74 -4.07 13.64
CA TRP A 14 19.35 -4.53 13.70
C TRP A 14 18.46 -3.80 12.72
N GLY A 15 18.75 -2.53 12.43
CA GLY A 15 18.05 -1.79 11.41
C GLY A 15 18.06 -2.45 10.03
N TYR A 16 19.16 -3.04 9.61
CA TYR A 16 19.25 -3.78 8.33
C TYR A 16 18.79 -5.24 8.45
N LEU A 17 18.98 -5.87 9.62
CA LEU A 17 18.61 -7.27 9.83
C LEU A 17 17.12 -7.48 10.04
N THR A 18 16.40 -6.51 10.60
CA THR A 18 14.96 -6.62 10.91
C THR A 18 14.12 -7.14 9.72
N PRO A 19 14.22 -6.58 8.50
CA PRO A 19 13.43 -7.07 7.38
C PRO A 19 13.75 -8.52 7.02
N ILE A 20 15.04 -8.88 7.04
CA ILE A 20 15.51 -10.24 6.70
C ILE A 20 15.00 -11.25 7.72
N VAL A 21 15.18 -10.96 9.01
CA VAL A 21 14.73 -11.83 10.11
C VAL A 21 13.20 -11.97 10.10
N ALA A 22 12.47 -10.89 9.81
CA ALA A 22 11.01 -10.94 9.69
C ALA A 22 10.55 -11.86 8.56
N VAL A 23 11.17 -11.76 7.38
CA VAL A 23 10.87 -12.64 6.23
C VAL A 23 11.17 -14.10 6.58
N VAL A 24 12.34 -14.39 7.16
CA VAL A 24 12.72 -15.76 7.57
C VAL A 24 11.75 -16.31 8.63
N ALA A 25 11.41 -15.51 9.64
CA ALA A 25 10.43 -15.92 10.67
C ALA A 25 9.06 -16.19 10.06
N THR A 26 8.64 -15.38 9.08
CA THR A 26 7.39 -15.58 8.34
C THR A 26 7.45 -16.87 7.51
N MET A 27 8.56 -17.16 6.84
CA MET A 27 8.73 -18.42 6.10
C MET A 27 8.62 -19.65 7.01
N ILE A 28 9.21 -19.58 8.20
CA ILE A 28 9.13 -20.67 9.17
C ILE A 28 7.70 -20.85 9.69
N ALA A 29 7.07 -19.76 10.15
CA ALA A 29 5.71 -19.82 10.70
C ALA A 29 4.66 -20.14 9.63
N GLY A 30 4.83 -19.57 8.42
CA GLY A 30 3.99 -19.87 7.26
C GLY A 30 4.16 -21.30 6.77
N GLY A 31 5.41 -21.81 6.78
CA GLY A 31 5.68 -23.22 6.50
C GLY A 31 4.94 -24.15 7.47
N LEU A 32 4.93 -23.81 8.77
CA LEU A 32 4.15 -24.54 9.76
C LEU A 32 2.64 -24.46 9.47
N LEU A 33 2.12 -23.30 9.10
CA LEU A 33 0.72 -23.13 8.68
C LEU A 33 0.39 -24.04 7.49
N PHE A 34 1.23 -24.05 6.45
CA PHE A 34 1.01 -24.90 5.27
C PHE A 34 1.09 -26.40 5.62
N PHE A 35 1.97 -26.79 6.53
CA PHE A 35 2.04 -28.15 7.06
C PHE A 35 0.72 -28.54 7.77
N ILE A 36 0.17 -27.69 8.61
CA ILE A 36 -1.12 -27.92 9.28
C ILE A 36 -2.26 -28.08 8.26
N LEU A 37 -2.19 -27.36 7.13
CA LEU A 37 -3.14 -27.47 6.03
C LEU A 37 -2.91 -28.71 5.14
N GLY A 38 -1.99 -29.61 5.54
CA GLY A 38 -1.71 -30.85 4.81
C GLY A 38 -0.89 -30.65 3.52
N LYS A 39 -0.20 -29.52 3.38
CA LYS A 39 0.65 -29.21 2.22
C LYS A 39 2.12 -29.29 2.59
N ASN A 40 2.98 -29.59 1.61
CA ASN A 40 4.42 -29.60 1.81
C ASN A 40 4.94 -28.17 2.03
N PRO A 41 5.52 -27.84 3.20
CA PRO A 41 5.98 -26.47 3.49
C PRO A 41 7.06 -25.98 2.54
N VAL A 42 7.99 -26.84 2.16
CA VAL A 42 9.13 -26.49 1.30
C VAL A 42 8.61 -26.18 -0.11
N GLU A 43 7.70 -26.98 -0.63
CA GLU A 43 7.07 -26.78 -1.92
C GLU A 43 6.24 -25.49 -1.93
N ALA A 44 5.43 -25.24 -0.88
CA ALA A 44 4.64 -24.01 -0.79
C ALA A 44 5.52 -22.74 -0.76
N ILE A 45 6.60 -22.74 0.04
CA ILE A 45 7.54 -21.62 0.09
C ILE A 45 8.27 -21.45 -1.24
N ARG A 46 8.67 -22.53 -1.90
CA ARG A 46 9.27 -22.49 -3.22
C ARG A 46 8.31 -21.88 -4.25
N THR A 47 7.06 -22.34 -4.27
CA THR A 47 6.03 -21.83 -5.20
C THR A 47 5.73 -20.36 -4.95
N ILE A 48 5.81 -19.86 -3.69
CA ILE A 48 5.58 -18.44 -3.41
C ILE A 48 6.77 -17.55 -3.82
N PHE A 49 8.01 -17.98 -3.56
CA PHE A 49 9.18 -17.11 -3.71
C PHE A 49 10.06 -17.39 -4.92
N TRP A 50 10.12 -18.63 -5.39
CA TRP A 50 11.01 -19.04 -6.46
C TRP A 50 10.30 -19.18 -7.80
N ASP A 51 9.18 -19.89 -7.84
CA ASP A 51 8.52 -20.23 -9.09
C ASP A 51 8.00 -19.02 -9.88
N PRO A 52 7.55 -17.88 -9.27
CA PRO A 52 7.17 -16.70 -10.04
C PRO A 52 8.34 -16.05 -10.79
N LEU A 53 9.57 -16.26 -10.32
CA LEU A 53 10.78 -15.69 -10.92
C LEU A 53 11.48 -16.65 -11.90
N PHE A 54 11.50 -17.94 -11.57
CA PHE A 54 12.34 -18.94 -12.25
C PHE A 54 11.59 -20.23 -12.63
N GLY A 55 10.30 -20.35 -12.30
CA GLY A 55 9.48 -21.51 -12.63
C GLY A 55 8.95 -21.47 -14.06
N GLU A 56 8.10 -22.42 -14.37
CA GLU A 56 7.48 -22.61 -15.71
C GLU A 56 6.66 -21.39 -16.16
N PHE A 57 5.97 -20.73 -15.20
CA PHE A 57 5.14 -19.54 -15.47
C PHE A 57 5.89 -18.21 -15.31
N ALA A 58 7.22 -18.21 -15.18
CA ALA A 58 8.01 -17.00 -14.89
C ALA A 58 7.89 -15.93 -15.99
N SER A 59 7.71 -16.32 -17.27
CA SER A 59 7.52 -15.38 -18.37
C SER A 59 6.26 -14.52 -18.21
N TYR A 60 5.20 -15.08 -17.65
CA TYR A 60 3.95 -14.38 -17.31
C TYR A 60 4.05 -13.67 -15.94
N SER A 61 4.59 -14.35 -14.94
CA SER A 61 4.60 -13.87 -13.56
C SER A 61 5.49 -12.64 -13.36
N ARG A 62 6.66 -12.54 -14.02
CA ARG A 62 7.59 -11.42 -13.87
C ARG A 62 6.99 -10.06 -14.23
N PRO A 63 6.29 -9.86 -15.37
CA PRO A 63 5.59 -8.61 -15.62
C PRO A 63 4.48 -8.34 -14.58
N GLN A 64 3.71 -9.35 -14.19
CA GLN A 64 2.64 -9.23 -13.21
C GLN A 64 3.14 -8.80 -11.83
N LEU A 65 4.38 -9.17 -11.45
CA LEU A 65 5.02 -8.65 -10.24
C LEU A 65 5.10 -7.12 -10.25
N LEU A 66 5.46 -6.51 -11.39
CA LEU A 66 5.54 -5.06 -11.51
C LEU A 66 4.15 -4.43 -11.49
N VAL A 67 3.15 -5.06 -12.10
CA VAL A 67 1.75 -4.62 -12.07
C VAL A 67 1.25 -4.54 -10.63
N LYS A 68 1.46 -5.59 -9.83
CA LYS A 68 1.05 -5.63 -8.42
C LYS A 68 1.92 -4.74 -7.52
N ALA A 69 3.20 -4.55 -7.83
CA ALA A 69 4.10 -3.69 -7.07
C ALA A 69 3.74 -2.20 -7.22
N GLY A 70 3.26 -1.78 -8.40
CA GLY A 70 2.93 -0.39 -8.70
C GLY A 70 2.03 0.28 -7.64
N PRO A 71 0.79 -0.18 -7.44
CA PRO A 71 -0.11 0.38 -6.44
C PRO A 71 0.43 0.28 -5.02
N LEU A 72 1.07 -0.83 -4.64
CA LEU A 72 1.66 -1.02 -3.31
C LEU A 72 2.73 0.01 -3.01
N ILE A 73 3.66 0.24 -3.95
CA ILE A 73 4.74 1.22 -3.80
C ILE A 73 4.17 2.64 -3.74
N LEU A 74 3.23 2.97 -4.63
CA LEU A 74 2.66 4.31 -4.73
C LEU A 74 1.95 4.70 -3.42
N ILE A 75 1.11 3.82 -2.88
CA ILE A 75 0.43 4.02 -1.61
C ILE A 75 1.44 4.08 -0.45
N ALA A 76 2.40 3.14 -0.40
CA ALA A 76 3.39 3.05 0.69
C ALA A 76 4.29 4.28 0.77
N ILE A 77 4.66 4.89 -0.36
CA ILE A 77 5.39 6.16 -0.41
C ILE A 77 4.56 7.28 0.25
N GLY A 78 3.26 7.36 -0.06
CA GLY A 78 2.35 8.32 0.56
C GLY A 78 2.26 8.14 2.08
N LEU A 79 2.07 6.89 2.52
CA LEU A 79 2.01 6.53 3.95
C LEU A 79 3.31 6.85 4.69
N ALA A 80 4.47 6.59 4.07
CA ALA A 80 5.76 6.81 4.68
C ALA A 80 6.03 8.29 5.03
N LEU A 81 5.49 9.23 4.27
CA LEU A 81 5.58 10.66 4.58
C LEU A 81 4.87 10.98 5.90
N GLY A 82 3.65 10.47 6.08
CA GLY A 82 2.89 10.63 7.31
C GLY A 82 3.55 9.92 8.50
N PHE A 83 3.89 8.65 8.36
CA PHE A 83 4.49 7.84 9.44
C PHE A 83 5.81 8.42 9.94
N LYS A 84 6.65 8.97 9.04
CA LYS A 84 7.87 9.69 9.43
C LYS A 84 7.59 10.97 10.23
N ALA A 85 6.45 11.60 10.04
CA ALA A 85 6.04 12.77 10.79
C ALA A 85 5.28 12.41 12.09
N GLY A 86 5.11 11.12 12.39
CA GLY A 86 4.28 10.65 13.50
C GLY A 86 2.77 10.80 13.26
N ILE A 87 2.35 10.95 11.99
CA ILE A 87 0.96 11.07 11.55
C ILE A 87 0.54 9.75 10.93
N TRP A 88 -0.47 9.10 11.52
CA TRP A 88 -0.88 7.76 11.15
C TRP A 88 -2.09 7.77 10.23
N ASN A 89 -1.91 7.37 8.97
CA ASN A 89 -2.98 7.16 8.01
C ASN A 89 -3.23 5.66 7.83
N ILE A 90 -4.30 5.15 8.42
CA ILE A 90 -4.74 3.74 8.22
C ILE A 90 -5.83 3.68 7.15
N GLY A 91 -6.28 4.82 6.64
CA GLY A 91 -7.37 4.95 5.67
C GLY A 91 -6.94 4.93 4.20
N ALA A 92 -5.73 4.50 3.88
CA ALA A 92 -5.23 4.50 2.51
C ALA A 92 -6.07 3.64 1.56
N GLU A 93 -6.69 2.55 2.06
CA GLU A 93 -7.62 1.73 1.27
C GLU A 93 -8.84 2.53 0.82
N GLY A 94 -9.47 3.27 1.74
CA GLY A 94 -10.61 4.13 1.39
C GLY A 94 -10.22 5.26 0.42
N GLN A 95 -9.01 5.80 0.53
CA GLN A 95 -8.47 6.82 -0.37
C GLN A 95 -8.21 6.23 -1.77
N TYR A 96 -7.73 5.00 -1.85
CA TYR A 96 -7.57 4.22 -3.07
C TYR A 96 -8.93 3.99 -3.76
N ILE A 97 -9.93 3.53 -3.02
CA ILE A 97 -11.29 3.31 -3.52
C ILE A 97 -11.89 4.60 -4.08
N VAL A 98 -11.88 5.69 -3.29
CA VAL A 98 -12.48 6.96 -3.70
C VAL A 98 -11.73 7.56 -4.89
N GLY A 99 -10.42 7.41 -4.95
CA GLY A 99 -9.62 7.81 -6.11
C GLY A 99 -10.02 7.06 -7.38
N ALA A 100 -10.21 5.74 -7.28
CA ALA A 100 -10.71 4.91 -8.39
C ALA A 100 -12.11 5.35 -8.84
N LEU A 101 -13.02 5.59 -7.88
CA LEU A 101 -14.39 6.06 -8.18
C LEU A 101 -14.38 7.43 -8.88
N CYS A 102 -13.58 8.39 -8.41
CA CYS A 102 -13.47 9.71 -9.02
C CYS A 102 -12.85 9.64 -10.41
N GLY A 103 -11.78 8.85 -10.59
CA GLY A 103 -11.14 8.66 -11.89
C GLY A 103 -12.05 7.98 -12.90
N ALA A 104 -12.66 6.85 -12.52
CA ALA A 104 -13.62 6.14 -13.37
C ALA A 104 -14.88 6.99 -13.66
N GLY A 105 -15.39 7.69 -12.64
CA GLY A 105 -16.54 8.57 -12.79
C GLY A 105 -16.29 9.68 -13.80
N ALA A 106 -15.11 10.29 -13.81
CA ALA A 106 -14.72 11.31 -14.79
C ALA A 106 -14.73 10.76 -16.23
N ALA A 107 -14.19 9.54 -16.43
CA ALA A 107 -14.20 8.90 -17.75
C ALA A 107 -15.61 8.54 -18.20
N LEU A 108 -16.39 7.94 -17.31
CA LEU A 108 -17.75 7.46 -17.63
C LEU A 108 -18.74 8.62 -17.87
N ALA A 109 -18.55 9.77 -17.22
CA ALA A 109 -19.35 10.97 -17.47
C ALA A 109 -19.14 11.55 -18.88
N LEU A 110 -17.99 11.25 -19.49
CA LEU A 110 -17.65 11.71 -20.84
C LEU A 110 -17.84 10.62 -21.91
N TYR A 111 -18.25 9.41 -21.51
CA TYR A 111 -18.51 8.32 -22.45
C TYR A 111 -19.68 8.65 -23.38
N PRO A 112 -19.61 8.38 -24.70
CA PRO A 112 -18.55 7.69 -25.44
C PRO A 112 -17.57 8.62 -26.18
N MET A 113 -17.28 9.83 -25.66
CA MET A 113 -16.41 10.81 -26.30
C MET A 113 -14.99 10.26 -26.49
N ALA A 114 -14.48 10.34 -27.73
CA ALA A 114 -13.08 10.02 -28.02
C ALA A 114 -12.23 11.28 -27.90
N ALA A 115 -11.50 11.45 -26.79
CA ALA A 115 -10.66 12.62 -26.54
C ALA A 115 -9.41 12.28 -25.74
N TRP A 116 -8.27 12.84 -26.15
CA TRP A 116 -6.95 12.59 -25.54
C TRP A 116 -6.84 13.08 -24.08
N PHE A 117 -7.64 14.07 -23.68
CA PHE A 117 -7.58 14.66 -22.34
C PHE A 117 -8.30 13.83 -21.27
N ILE A 118 -9.05 12.81 -21.64
CA ILE A 118 -9.84 12.00 -20.68
C ILE A 118 -8.93 11.27 -19.69
N PHE A 119 -7.89 10.60 -20.16
CA PHE A 119 -6.94 9.92 -19.27
C PHE A 119 -6.20 10.88 -18.33
N PRO A 120 -5.63 12.02 -18.77
CA PRO A 120 -5.14 13.07 -17.88
C PRO A 120 -6.17 13.58 -16.86
N LEU A 121 -7.43 13.76 -17.28
CA LEU A 121 -8.51 14.15 -16.37
C LEU A 121 -8.76 13.11 -15.29
N MET A 122 -8.76 11.82 -15.65
CA MET A 122 -8.87 10.72 -14.70
C MET A 122 -7.74 10.75 -13.65
N ILE A 123 -6.50 11.02 -14.07
CA ILE A 123 -5.34 11.16 -13.17
C ILE A 123 -5.60 12.28 -12.16
N ILE A 124 -6.03 13.44 -12.62
CA ILE A 124 -6.32 14.60 -11.75
C ILE A 124 -7.48 14.28 -10.80
N CYS A 125 -8.58 13.76 -11.32
CA CYS A 125 -9.77 13.42 -10.51
C CYS A 125 -9.47 12.31 -9.50
N GLY A 126 -8.70 11.29 -9.88
CA GLY A 126 -8.27 10.22 -8.98
C GLY A 126 -7.39 10.72 -7.84
N ALA A 127 -6.39 11.56 -8.17
CA ALA A 127 -5.54 12.19 -7.17
C ALA A 127 -6.32 13.10 -6.22
N LEU A 128 -7.18 13.97 -6.76
CA LEU A 128 -8.00 14.89 -5.96
C LEU A 128 -9.04 14.17 -5.13
N GLY A 129 -9.67 13.12 -5.64
CA GLY A 129 -10.63 12.29 -4.89
C GLY A 129 -9.98 11.62 -3.69
N GLY A 130 -8.85 10.95 -3.89
CA GLY A 130 -8.08 10.35 -2.80
C GLY A 130 -7.54 11.38 -1.81
N MET A 131 -7.04 12.54 -2.31
CA MET A 131 -6.59 13.66 -1.49
C MET A 131 -7.72 14.23 -0.62
N ALA A 132 -8.89 14.49 -1.19
CA ALA A 132 -10.04 15.01 -0.47
C ALA A 132 -10.48 14.05 0.64
N TRP A 133 -10.52 12.75 0.33
CA TRP A 133 -10.84 11.72 1.33
C TRP A 133 -9.82 11.65 2.46
N GLY A 134 -8.52 11.75 2.13
CA GLY A 134 -7.43 11.79 3.10
C GLY A 134 -7.38 13.07 3.95
N LEU A 135 -7.89 14.18 3.43
CA LEU A 135 -7.98 15.44 4.16
C LEU A 135 -9.07 15.45 5.22
N ILE A 136 -10.11 14.61 5.11
CA ILE A 136 -11.19 14.53 6.12
C ILE A 136 -10.60 14.24 7.52
N PRO A 137 -9.88 13.13 7.76
CA PRO A 137 -9.27 12.88 9.06
C PRO A 137 -8.24 13.95 9.44
N GLY A 138 -7.55 14.55 8.47
CA GLY A 138 -6.60 15.62 8.70
C GLY A 138 -7.24 16.89 9.26
N VAL A 139 -8.33 17.33 8.66
CA VAL A 139 -9.08 18.52 9.13
C VAL A 139 -9.71 18.27 10.49
N LEU A 140 -10.28 17.08 10.70
CA LEU A 140 -10.87 16.71 12.00
C LEU A 140 -9.80 16.67 13.10
N LYS A 141 -8.61 16.12 12.81
CA LYS A 141 -7.48 16.16 13.74
C LYS A 141 -7.03 17.58 14.08
N VAL A 142 -6.88 18.42 13.07
CA VAL A 142 -6.37 19.79 13.25
C VAL A 142 -7.37 20.70 13.99
N ARG A 143 -8.68 20.59 13.68
CA ARG A 143 -9.72 21.45 14.25
C ARG A 143 -10.29 20.95 15.58
N PHE A 144 -10.45 19.64 15.72
CA PHE A 144 -11.16 19.04 16.84
C PHE A 144 -10.28 18.13 17.71
N GLY A 145 -9.00 17.92 17.33
CA GLY A 145 -8.09 17.05 18.08
C GLY A 145 -8.48 15.56 18.03
N THR A 146 -9.25 15.14 17.01
CA THR A 146 -9.69 13.75 16.87
C THR A 146 -8.51 12.81 16.58
N ASN A 147 -8.70 11.52 16.88
CA ASN A 147 -7.72 10.49 16.55
C ASN A 147 -7.81 10.16 15.06
N GLU A 148 -6.77 10.52 14.29
CA GLU A 148 -6.70 10.28 12.83
C GLU A 148 -6.70 8.80 12.47
N ILE A 149 -6.17 7.93 13.34
CA ILE A 149 -6.14 6.48 13.13
C ILE A 149 -7.57 5.95 13.04
N LEU A 150 -8.38 6.26 14.04
CA LEU A 150 -9.77 5.79 14.11
C LEU A 150 -10.62 6.39 13.00
N VAL A 151 -10.51 7.70 12.77
CA VAL A 151 -11.29 8.38 11.73
C VAL A 151 -10.93 7.85 10.35
N SER A 152 -9.64 7.72 10.03
CA SER A 152 -9.22 7.22 8.72
C SER A 152 -9.66 5.77 8.49
N LEU A 153 -9.59 4.90 9.53
CA LEU A 153 -10.07 3.52 9.46
C LEU A 153 -11.59 3.45 9.25
N MET A 154 -12.38 4.24 9.99
CA MET A 154 -13.83 4.27 9.79
C MET A 154 -14.22 4.72 8.38
N LEU A 155 -13.47 5.66 7.81
CA LEU A 155 -13.67 6.12 6.44
C LEU A 155 -13.36 5.05 5.38
N VAL A 156 -12.60 4.00 5.70
CA VAL A 156 -12.45 2.84 4.79
C VAL A 156 -13.79 2.15 4.61
N TYR A 157 -14.48 1.80 5.71
CA TYR A 157 -15.79 1.15 5.63
C TYR A 157 -16.81 2.01 4.88
N VAL A 158 -16.77 3.33 5.07
CA VAL A 158 -17.64 4.24 4.31
C VAL A 158 -17.31 4.19 2.82
N ALA A 159 -16.02 4.16 2.45
CA ALA A 159 -15.60 4.08 1.06
C ALA A 159 -15.98 2.75 0.40
N GLU A 160 -15.90 1.63 1.12
CA GLU A 160 -16.35 0.31 0.65
C GLU A 160 -17.86 0.30 0.34
N GLN A 161 -18.67 0.85 1.25
CA GLN A 161 -20.12 0.96 1.00
C GLN A 161 -20.43 1.94 -0.14
N LEU A 162 -19.67 3.03 -0.25
CA LEU A 162 -19.80 3.97 -1.38
C LEU A 162 -19.44 3.28 -2.71
N GLN A 163 -18.38 2.47 -2.74
CA GLN A 163 -18.01 1.66 -3.91
C GLN A 163 -19.15 0.75 -4.34
N ALA A 164 -19.71 -0.03 -3.41
CA ALA A 164 -20.84 -0.91 -3.69
C ALA A 164 -22.05 -0.14 -4.20
N ALA A 165 -22.39 0.98 -3.57
CA ALA A 165 -23.51 1.83 -4.00
C ALA A 165 -23.28 2.41 -5.40
N MET A 166 -22.05 2.83 -5.75
CA MET A 166 -21.74 3.35 -7.08
C MET A 166 -21.74 2.26 -8.15
N ALA A 167 -21.19 1.07 -7.85
CA ALA A 167 -21.16 -0.07 -8.76
C ALA A 167 -22.57 -0.62 -9.08
N LEU A 168 -23.48 -0.56 -8.12
CA LEU A 168 -24.87 -0.99 -8.28
C LEU A 168 -25.80 0.12 -8.84
N GLY A 169 -25.41 1.37 -8.66
CA GLY A 169 -26.23 2.55 -8.97
C GLY A 169 -25.66 3.39 -10.10
N LEU A 170 -25.08 4.55 -9.75
CA LEU A 170 -24.71 5.62 -10.67
C LEU A 170 -23.71 5.21 -11.76
N LEU A 171 -22.72 4.39 -11.41
CA LEU A 171 -21.67 3.95 -12.36
C LEU A 171 -22.01 2.61 -13.02
N ARG A 172 -23.16 2.01 -12.70
CA ARG A 172 -23.55 0.71 -13.25
C ARG A 172 -23.61 0.74 -14.77
N ASN A 173 -23.10 -0.31 -15.41
CA ASN A 173 -23.20 -0.48 -16.85
C ASN A 173 -24.67 -0.76 -17.26
N PRO A 174 -25.31 0.11 -18.06
CA PRO A 174 -26.68 -0.14 -18.53
C PRO A 174 -26.83 -1.40 -19.39
N GLU A 175 -25.75 -1.82 -20.08
CA GLU A 175 -25.69 -2.96 -20.98
C GLU A 175 -25.18 -4.24 -20.30
N GLY A 176 -24.95 -4.20 -18.97
CA GLY A 176 -24.33 -5.28 -18.20
C GLY A 176 -25.24 -6.42 -17.79
N PHE A 177 -26.43 -6.59 -18.39
CA PHE A 177 -27.38 -7.69 -18.12
C PHE A 177 -27.70 -7.93 -16.64
N GLY A 178 -27.61 -6.88 -15.83
CA GLY A 178 -27.88 -6.97 -14.39
C GLY A 178 -26.65 -7.18 -13.50
N PHE A 179 -25.49 -7.48 -14.05
CA PHE A 179 -24.26 -7.62 -13.26
C PHE A 179 -23.86 -6.30 -12.58
N PRO A 180 -23.42 -6.36 -11.30
CA PRO A 180 -22.94 -5.19 -10.58
C PRO A 180 -21.55 -4.80 -11.10
N GLY A 181 -21.43 -3.57 -11.60
CA GLY A 181 -20.17 -3.04 -12.09
C GLY A 181 -20.34 -1.96 -13.14
N SER A 182 -19.31 -1.15 -13.31
CA SER A 182 -19.27 -0.10 -14.33
C SER A 182 -19.03 -0.67 -15.73
N ARG A 183 -19.11 0.18 -16.76
CA ARG A 183 -18.58 -0.15 -18.08
C ARG A 183 -17.08 -0.47 -17.95
N ASN A 184 -16.61 -1.40 -18.77
CA ASN A 184 -15.19 -1.76 -18.80
C ASN A 184 -14.38 -0.65 -19.49
N LEU A 185 -13.49 -0.02 -18.74
CA LEU A 185 -12.64 1.07 -19.19
C LEU A 185 -11.52 0.59 -20.14
N GLN A 186 -11.17 -0.70 -20.13
CA GLN A 186 -10.20 -1.27 -21.09
C GLN A 186 -10.74 -1.23 -22.52
N HIS A 187 -12.08 -1.27 -22.71
CA HIS A 187 -12.72 -1.14 -24.01
C HIS A 187 -12.98 0.34 -24.40
N TYR A 188 -12.68 1.28 -23.52
CA TYR A 188 -12.80 2.72 -23.78
C TYR A 188 -11.41 3.30 -24.05
N ALA A 189 -11.04 3.41 -25.35
CA ALA A 189 -9.69 3.78 -25.77
C ALA A 189 -9.15 5.09 -25.14
N SER A 190 -10.03 6.07 -24.87
CA SER A 190 -9.65 7.34 -24.25
C SER A 190 -9.44 7.27 -22.72
N ALA A 191 -9.95 6.21 -22.06
CA ALA A 191 -9.86 6.01 -20.62
C ALA A 191 -8.92 4.85 -20.25
N HIS A 192 -8.57 4.02 -21.24
CA HIS A 192 -7.72 2.85 -21.04
C HIS A 192 -6.31 3.24 -20.59
N ASN A 193 -5.85 2.60 -19.52
CA ASN A 193 -4.46 2.69 -19.10
C ASN A 193 -3.61 1.75 -19.94
N ALA A 194 -3.15 2.24 -21.09
CA ALA A 194 -2.48 1.44 -22.10
C ALA A 194 -1.26 0.69 -21.53
N GLU A 195 -1.09 -0.54 -21.98
CA GLU A 195 0.09 -1.33 -21.68
C GLU A 195 1.34 -0.71 -22.31
N ILE A 196 2.43 -0.64 -21.56
CA ILE A 196 3.73 -0.15 -22.05
C ILE A 196 4.38 -1.21 -22.94
N ILE A 197 4.23 -2.48 -22.56
CA ILE A 197 4.65 -3.64 -23.35
C ILE A 197 3.41 -4.50 -23.58
N VAL A 198 3.00 -4.63 -24.83
CA VAL A 198 1.80 -5.36 -25.22
C VAL A 198 1.82 -6.80 -24.72
N GLY A 199 0.74 -7.24 -24.07
CA GLY A 199 0.59 -8.58 -23.52
C GLY A 199 1.27 -8.81 -22.15
N SER A 200 1.92 -7.79 -21.59
CA SER A 200 2.57 -7.88 -20.28
C SER A 200 1.69 -7.45 -19.10
N GLY A 201 0.62 -6.71 -19.35
CA GLY A 201 -0.18 -6.04 -18.34
C GLY A 201 0.50 -4.82 -17.70
N MET A 202 1.77 -4.53 -18.05
CA MET A 202 2.50 -3.38 -17.49
C MET A 202 1.93 -2.07 -18.02
N HIS A 203 1.53 -1.18 -17.12
CA HIS A 203 0.83 0.06 -17.42
C HIS A 203 1.50 1.28 -16.75
N TRP A 204 1.04 2.51 -17.07
CA TRP A 204 1.60 3.77 -16.58
C TRP A 204 1.62 3.93 -15.06
N GLY A 205 0.81 3.18 -14.32
CA GLY A 205 0.86 3.16 -12.84
C GLY A 205 2.21 2.76 -12.27
N ILE A 206 2.95 1.86 -12.97
CA ILE A 206 4.31 1.46 -12.58
C ILE A 206 5.29 2.63 -12.73
N VAL A 207 5.18 3.37 -13.83
CA VAL A 207 6.00 4.58 -14.07
C VAL A 207 5.69 5.64 -13.02
N ALA A 208 4.41 5.85 -12.70
CA ALA A 208 4.00 6.77 -11.65
C ALA A 208 4.58 6.38 -10.28
N ALA A 209 4.61 5.08 -9.94
CA ALA A 209 5.22 4.58 -8.72
C ALA A 209 6.73 4.86 -8.67
N LEU A 210 7.47 4.63 -9.76
CA LEU A 210 8.90 4.95 -9.84
C LEU A 210 9.17 6.44 -9.71
N ILE A 211 8.37 7.28 -10.37
CA ILE A 211 8.44 8.74 -10.23
C ILE A 211 8.19 9.15 -8.78
N ALA A 212 7.17 8.58 -8.11
CA ALA A 212 6.88 8.84 -6.72
C ALA A 212 8.04 8.46 -5.78
N VAL A 213 8.72 7.34 -6.04
CA VAL A 213 9.94 6.93 -5.29
C VAL A 213 11.04 7.96 -5.44
N ILE A 214 11.33 8.41 -6.65
CA ILE A 214 12.35 9.43 -6.93
C ILE A 214 11.99 10.77 -6.26
N MET A 215 10.75 11.22 -6.42
CA MET A 215 10.26 12.45 -5.80
C MET A 215 10.33 12.40 -4.28
N ALA A 216 9.90 11.28 -3.67
CA ALA A 216 9.99 11.09 -2.23
C ALA A 216 11.44 11.02 -1.73
N TYR A 217 12.35 10.41 -2.49
CA TYR A 217 13.78 10.40 -2.17
C TYR A 217 14.37 11.82 -2.13
N ILE A 218 14.05 12.64 -3.14
CA ILE A 218 14.49 14.04 -3.20
C ILE A 218 13.81 14.85 -2.08
N LEU A 219 12.50 14.71 -1.88
CA LEU A 219 11.73 15.43 -0.87
C LEU A 219 12.25 15.13 0.54
N LEU A 220 12.41 13.85 0.89
CA LEU A 220 12.87 13.47 2.22
C LEU A 220 14.37 13.75 2.43
N GLY A 221 15.18 13.68 1.37
CA GLY A 221 16.64 13.86 1.47
C GLY A 221 17.11 15.30 1.37
N LYS A 222 16.50 16.11 0.48
CA LYS A 222 17.05 17.41 0.05
C LYS A 222 16.10 18.60 0.26
N HIS A 223 14.82 18.38 0.57
CA HIS A 223 13.84 19.46 0.67
C HIS A 223 13.53 19.85 2.13
N VAL A 224 13.23 21.12 2.37
CA VAL A 224 12.88 21.66 3.72
C VAL A 224 11.66 20.92 4.32
N LEU A 225 10.65 20.61 3.49
CA LEU A 225 9.49 19.84 3.96
C LEU A 225 9.90 18.46 4.50
N GLY A 226 10.82 17.76 3.84
CA GLY A 226 11.33 16.47 4.32
C GLY A 226 12.08 16.59 5.65
N PHE A 227 12.82 17.67 5.85
CA PHE A 227 13.43 17.99 7.14
C PHE A 227 12.36 18.22 8.23
N GLN A 228 11.32 19.01 7.93
CA GLN A 228 10.21 19.28 8.87
C GLN A 228 9.45 18.00 9.22
N ILE A 229 9.21 17.10 8.25
CA ILE A 229 8.58 15.79 8.46
C ILE A 229 9.39 14.97 9.47
N ARG A 230 10.70 14.82 9.25
CA ARG A 230 11.57 14.06 10.16
C ARG A 230 11.67 14.70 11.54
N LEU A 231 11.87 16.01 11.59
CA LEU A 231 11.98 16.74 12.87
C LEU A 231 10.69 16.61 13.70
N THR A 232 9.53 16.69 13.06
CA THR A 232 8.23 16.54 13.76
C THR A 232 8.05 15.14 14.32
N GLY A 233 8.47 14.09 13.58
CA GLY A 233 8.38 12.71 14.07
C GLY A 233 9.37 12.38 15.18
N GLU A 234 10.60 12.89 15.11
CA GLU A 234 11.67 12.60 16.09
C GLU A 234 11.56 13.47 17.35
N ALA A 235 11.24 14.76 17.18
CA ALA A 235 11.24 15.74 18.26
C ALA A 235 10.11 16.79 18.07
N PRO A 236 8.83 16.45 18.33
CA PRO A 236 7.69 17.34 18.06
C PRO A 236 7.77 18.69 18.75
N ARG A 237 8.30 18.71 20.00
CA ARG A 237 8.49 19.98 20.75
C ARG A 237 9.54 20.87 20.09
N ALA A 238 10.68 20.31 19.67
CA ALA A 238 11.73 21.05 18.98
C ALA A 238 11.24 21.57 17.61
N ALA A 239 10.43 20.79 16.89
CA ALA A 239 9.79 21.23 15.65
C ALA A 239 8.92 22.48 15.88
N GLY A 240 8.12 22.51 16.94
CA GLY A 240 7.31 23.66 17.32
C GLY A 240 8.15 24.91 17.64
N PHE A 241 9.22 24.78 18.43
CA PHE A 241 10.17 25.88 18.70
C PHE A 241 10.88 26.36 17.43
N GLY A 242 11.17 25.45 16.49
CA GLY A 242 11.75 25.77 15.19
C GLY A 242 10.77 26.37 14.18
N GLY A 243 9.54 26.70 14.59
CA GLY A 243 8.53 27.37 13.76
C GLY A 243 7.78 26.46 12.80
N VAL A 244 7.89 25.13 12.95
CA VAL A 244 7.13 24.19 12.11
C VAL A 244 5.64 24.23 12.48
N LYS A 245 4.80 24.59 11.52
CA LYS A 245 3.34 24.59 11.67
C LYS A 245 2.79 23.16 11.58
N THR A 246 2.74 22.44 12.71
CA THR A 246 2.31 21.02 12.76
C THR A 246 0.95 20.79 12.12
N ALA A 247 -0.02 21.69 12.32
CA ALA A 247 -1.33 21.60 11.69
C ALA A 247 -1.26 21.54 10.15
N ARG A 248 -0.44 22.42 9.55
CA ARG A 248 -0.22 22.43 8.11
C ARG A 248 0.47 21.15 7.64
N LEU A 249 1.43 20.64 8.43
CA LEU A 249 2.15 19.43 8.11
C LEU A 249 1.23 18.20 8.10
N VAL A 250 0.31 18.10 9.08
CA VAL A 250 -0.72 17.05 9.13
C VAL A 250 -1.53 17.04 7.84
N LEU A 251 -2.05 18.20 7.41
CA LEU A 251 -2.85 18.30 6.19
C LEU A 251 -2.05 17.93 4.94
N ILE A 252 -0.79 18.38 4.85
CA ILE A 252 0.10 18.05 3.72
C ILE A 252 0.36 16.53 3.67
N CYS A 253 0.72 15.91 4.80
CA CYS A 253 1.03 14.47 4.84
C CYS A 253 -0.19 13.61 4.49
N LEU A 254 -1.35 13.90 5.09
CA LEU A 254 -2.58 13.14 4.82
C LEU A 254 -3.12 13.41 3.40
N GLY A 255 -3.03 14.67 2.93
CA GLY A 255 -3.41 15.02 1.57
C GLY A 255 -2.54 14.35 0.51
N LEU A 256 -1.20 14.39 0.65
CA LEU A 256 -0.28 13.73 -0.27
C LEU A 256 -0.43 12.20 -0.22
N SER A 257 -0.59 11.63 0.99
CA SER A 257 -0.86 10.21 1.14
C SER A 257 -2.14 9.81 0.43
N GLY A 258 -3.22 10.58 0.60
CA GLY A 258 -4.48 10.36 -0.08
C GLY A 258 -4.39 10.52 -1.60
N ALA A 259 -3.65 11.52 -2.08
CA ALA A 259 -3.46 11.73 -3.52
C ALA A 259 -2.75 10.54 -4.17
N LEU A 260 -1.67 10.03 -3.56
CA LEU A 260 -0.92 8.89 -4.09
C LEU A 260 -1.74 7.58 -4.02
N ALA A 261 -2.51 7.39 -2.95
CA ALA A 261 -3.43 6.26 -2.85
C ALA A 261 -4.56 6.34 -3.89
N GLY A 262 -5.13 7.53 -4.10
CA GLY A 262 -6.15 7.74 -5.13
C GLY A 262 -5.64 7.56 -6.56
N LEU A 263 -4.39 7.97 -6.82
CA LEU A 263 -3.72 7.69 -8.10
C LEU A 263 -3.55 6.18 -8.32
N ALA A 264 -3.14 5.44 -7.27
CA ALA A 264 -3.01 3.98 -7.37
C ALA A 264 -4.34 3.34 -7.74
N GLY A 265 -5.44 3.74 -7.10
CA GLY A 265 -6.79 3.26 -7.41
C GLY A 265 -7.24 3.60 -8.83
N MET A 266 -6.97 4.82 -9.28
CA MET A 266 -7.29 5.24 -10.63
C MET A 266 -6.52 4.43 -11.69
N PHE A 267 -5.22 4.21 -11.50
CA PHE A 267 -4.43 3.39 -12.42
C PHE A 267 -4.88 1.93 -12.45
N GLU A 268 -5.30 1.40 -11.30
CA GLU A 268 -5.81 0.03 -11.19
C GLU A 268 -7.14 -0.12 -11.94
N VAL A 269 -8.10 0.79 -11.71
CA VAL A 269 -9.42 0.70 -12.36
C VAL A 269 -9.37 0.95 -13.86
N ALA A 270 -8.44 1.80 -14.34
CA ALA A 270 -8.26 2.07 -15.77
C ALA A 270 -7.40 1.01 -16.48
N GLY A 271 -6.69 0.17 -15.74
CA GLY A 271 -5.79 -0.87 -16.23
C GLY A 271 -6.21 -2.27 -15.82
N PRO A 272 -5.54 -2.91 -14.84
CA PRO A 272 -5.72 -4.33 -14.53
C PRO A 272 -7.14 -4.73 -14.15
N ALA A 273 -7.82 -3.94 -13.32
CA ALA A 273 -9.20 -4.22 -12.90
C ALA A 273 -10.21 -3.95 -14.02
N GLY A 274 -9.96 -2.92 -14.83
CA GLY A 274 -10.77 -2.55 -15.99
C GLY A 274 -12.14 -1.95 -15.68
N GLN A 275 -12.69 -2.15 -14.49
CA GLN A 275 -14.02 -1.66 -14.10
C GLN A 275 -14.13 -1.46 -12.58
N VAL A 276 -15.05 -0.62 -12.17
CA VAL A 276 -15.48 -0.53 -10.78
C VAL A 276 -16.48 -1.65 -10.52
N SER A 277 -16.10 -2.65 -9.72
CA SER A 277 -16.96 -3.75 -9.26
C SER A 277 -17.12 -3.68 -7.74
N ILE A 278 -18.02 -4.50 -7.18
CA ILE A 278 -18.16 -4.62 -5.71
C ILE A 278 -16.87 -5.16 -5.08
N ASP A 279 -16.17 -6.05 -5.78
CA ASP A 279 -14.94 -6.70 -5.30
C ASP A 279 -13.67 -6.02 -5.84
N PHE A 280 -13.76 -4.73 -6.23
CA PHE A 280 -12.62 -3.97 -6.75
C PHE A 280 -11.49 -3.85 -5.73
N ASN A 281 -11.85 -3.70 -4.45
CA ASN A 281 -10.87 -3.51 -3.39
C ASN A 281 -10.25 -4.86 -2.99
N VAL A 282 -8.93 -4.95 -3.07
CA VAL A 282 -8.15 -6.15 -2.73
C VAL A 282 -7.23 -5.95 -1.51
N GLY A 283 -7.38 -4.85 -0.78
CA GLY A 283 -6.61 -4.55 0.43
C GLY A 283 -5.22 -3.98 0.18
N TYR A 284 -4.98 -3.36 -0.98
CA TYR A 284 -3.67 -2.75 -1.29
C TYR A 284 -3.26 -1.66 -0.31
N GLY A 285 -4.20 -0.86 0.20
CA GLY A 285 -3.92 0.18 1.18
C GLY A 285 -3.43 -0.38 2.51
N PHE A 286 -4.01 -1.48 2.98
CA PHE A 286 -3.55 -2.18 4.19
C PHE A 286 -2.20 -2.85 3.98
N THR A 287 -2.01 -3.54 2.85
CA THR A 287 -0.74 -4.17 2.51
C THR A 287 0.37 -3.13 2.31
N ALA A 288 0.05 -1.94 1.80
CA ALA A 288 1.02 -0.86 1.65
C ALA A 288 1.57 -0.36 3.00
N ILE A 289 0.84 -0.53 4.11
CA ILE A 289 1.37 -0.29 5.46
C ILE A 289 2.54 -1.26 5.72
N ILE A 290 2.36 -2.55 5.39
CA ILE A 290 3.42 -3.56 5.51
C ILE A 290 4.64 -3.14 4.69
N VAL A 291 4.41 -2.74 3.43
CA VAL A 291 5.46 -2.29 2.50
C VAL A 291 6.21 -1.08 3.07
N ALA A 292 5.49 -0.09 3.62
CA ALA A 292 6.09 1.11 4.20
C ALA A 292 7.03 0.77 5.37
N PHE A 293 6.59 -0.10 6.29
CA PHE A 293 7.40 -0.51 7.43
C PHE A 293 8.53 -1.47 7.04
N LEU A 294 8.28 -2.44 6.18
CA LEU A 294 9.30 -3.35 5.65
C LEU A 294 10.41 -2.58 4.92
N GLY A 295 10.01 -1.55 4.16
CA GLY A 295 10.94 -0.60 3.53
C GLY A 295 11.54 0.43 4.49
N ARG A 296 11.24 0.35 5.82
CA ARG A 296 11.73 1.26 6.88
C ARG A 296 11.46 2.73 6.59
N LEU A 297 10.31 3.00 5.99
CA LEU A 297 9.88 4.34 5.57
C LEU A 297 10.91 5.05 4.65
N ASN A 298 11.83 4.30 4.04
CA ASN A 298 12.81 4.81 3.09
C ASN A 298 12.31 4.55 1.67
N PRO A 299 12.32 5.52 0.74
CA PRO A 299 11.77 5.33 -0.60
C PRO A 299 12.40 4.17 -1.38
N ILE A 300 13.72 3.98 -1.30
CA ILE A 300 14.39 2.84 -1.95
C ILE A 300 14.01 1.52 -1.25
N GLY A 301 13.95 1.53 0.08
CA GLY A 301 13.49 0.37 0.85
C GLY A 301 12.04 -0.01 0.52
N ILE A 302 11.16 0.98 0.34
CA ILE A 302 9.76 0.77 -0.07
C ILE A 302 9.66 0.16 -1.47
N LEU A 303 10.51 0.58 -2.40
CA LEU A 303 10.59 -0.03 -3.73
C LEU A 303 10.89 -1.53 -3.63
N LEU A 304 11.94 -1.90 -2.87
CA LEU A 304 12.32 -3.31 -2.67
C LEU A 304 11.25 -4.09 -1.90
N ALA A 305 10.68 -3.49 -0.86
CA ALA A 305 9.61 -4.11 -0.07
C ALA A 305 8.33 -4.31 -0.90
N GLY A 306 7.99 -3.36 -1.77
CA GLY A 306 6.85 -3.46 -2.68
C GLY A 306 7.02 -4.60 -3.69
N LEU A 307 8.23 -4.78 -4.25
CA LEU A 307 8.55 -5.91 -5.11
C LEU A 307 8.46 -7.24 -4.36
N LEU A 308 8.96 -7.31 -3.11
CA LEU A 308 8.85 -8.50 -2.28
C LEU A 308 7.39 -8.85 -1.96
N MET A 309 6.56 -7.85 -1.62
CA MET A 309 5.14 -8.08 -1.36
C MET A 309 4.39 -8.49 -2.62
N ALA A 310 4.68 -7.88 -3.77
CA ALA A 310 4.12 -8.30 -5.05
C ALA A 310 4.48 -9.77 -5.36
N LEU A 311 5.72 -10.18 -5.03
CA LEU A 311 6.14 -11.58 -5.16
C LEU A 311 5.26 -12.52 -4.31
N THR A 312 4.91 -12.12 -3.07
CA THR A 312 4.00 -12.93 -2.24
C THR A 312 2.58 -12.96 -2.78
N TYR A 313 2.11 -11.92 -3.47
CA TYR A 313 0.80 -11.92 -4.14
C TYR A 313 0.79 -12.89 -5.31
N ILE A 314 1.68 -12.72 -6.27
CA ILE A 314 1.75 -13.56 -7.48
C ILE A 314 2.10 -15.01 -7.12
N GLY A 315 3.06 -15.22 -6.22
CA GLY A 315 3.40 -16.55 -5.72
C GLY A 315 2.26 -17.20 -4.93
N GLY A 316 1.49 -16.39 -4.19
CA GLY A 316 0.28 -16.84 -3.51
C GLY A 316 -0.82 -17.26 -4.48
N GLU A 317 -1.07 -16.48 -5.55
CA GLU A 317 -1.99 -16.86 -6.63
C GLU A 317 -1.53 -18.18 -7.30
N LEU A 318 -0.23 -18.32 -7.56
CA LEU A 318 0.35 -19.54 -8.12
C LEU A 318 0.17 -20.73 -7.18
N ALA A 319 0.40 -20.55 -5.88
CA ALA A 319 0.23 -21.60 -4.87
C ALA A 319 -1.26 -22.00 -4.68
N GLN A 320 -2.19 -21.08 -4.89
CA GLN A 320 -3.62 -21.43 -4.96
C GLN A 320 -3.92 -22.33 -6.16
N LEU A 321 -3.37 -22.01 -7.32
CA LEU A 321 -3.61 -22.74 -8.56
C LEU A 321 -2.94 -24.12 -8.56
N THR A 322 -1.67 -24.21 -8.12
CA THR A 322 -0.87 -25.43 -8.24
C THR A 322 -1.02 -26.36 -7.03
N LEU A 323 -1.11 -25.79 -5.82
CA LEU A 323 -1.16 -26.56 -4.56
C LEU A 323 -2.55 -26.60 -3.95
N GLY A 324 -3.53 -25.84 -4.48
CA GLY A 324 -4.87 -25.73 -3.93
C GLY A 324 -4.87 -25.12 -2.52
N LEU A 325 -3.96 -24.16 -2.25
CA LEU A 325 -3.97 -23.41 -0.98
C LEU A 325 -5.15 -22.44 -0.95
N PRO A 326 -5.87 -22.31 0.17
CA PRO A 326 -6.91 -21.28 0.31
C PRO A 326 -6.33 -19.88 0.24
N SER A 327 -7.03 -18.92 -0.40
CA SER A 327 -6.63 -17.51 -0.43
C SER A 327 -6.43 -16.92 0.97
N ALA A 328 -7.26 -17.31 1.93
CA ALA A 328 -7.14 -16.90 3.33
C ALA A 328 -5.78 -17.32 3.95
N ALA A 329 -5.21 -18.47 3.59
CA ALA A 329 -3.90 -18.90 4.08
C ALA A 329 -2.77 -17.97 3.58
N ILE A 330 -2.88 -17.48 2.34
CA ILE A 330 -1.93 -16.51 1.79
C ILE A 330 -2.06 -15.15 2.48
N GLN A 331 -3.28 -14.69 2.76
CA GLN A 331 -3.52 -13.45 3.52
C GLN A 331 -2.96 -13.55 4.96
N VAL A 332 -3.15 -14.69 5.63
CA VAL A 332 -2.55 -14.95 6.95
C VAL A 332 -1.03 -14.92 6.86
N PHE A 333 -0.43 -15.51 5.82
CA PHE A 333 1.01 -15.47 5.61
C PHE A 333 1.54 -14.03 5.45
N GLN A 334 0.83 -13.19 4.69
CA GLN A 334 1.16 -11.76 4.54
C GLN A 334 0.99 -11.00 5.88
N GLY A 335 -0.07 -11.30 6.64
CA GLY A 335 -0.28 -10.74 7.98
C GLY A 335 0.82 -11.13 8.97
N MET A 336 1.31 -12.38 8.92
CA MET A 336 2.45 -12.84 9.72
C MET A 336 3.72 -12.03 9.40
N LEU A 337 3.93 -11.64 8.15
CA LEU A 337 5.08 -10.83 7.77
C LEU A 337 5.08 -9.47 8.48
N LEU A 338 3.92 -8.80 8.56
CA LEU A 338 3.79 -7.55 9.32
C LEU A 338 4.04 -7.80 10.82
N PHE A 339 3.41 -8.85 11.38
CA PHE A 339 3.56 -9.19 12.79
C PHE A 339 5.03 -9.41 13.16
N PHE A 340 5.75 -10.26 12.43
CA PHE A 340 7.17 -10.52 12.69
C PHE A 340 8.04 -9.30 12.43
N LEU A 341 7.71 -8.49 11.43
CA LEU A 341 8.42 -7.24 11.17
C LEU A 341 8.35 -6.32 12.39
N LEU A 342 7.15 -6.06 12.90
CA LEU A 342 6.96 -5.20 14.08
C LEU A 342 7.57 -5.81 15.33
N ALA A 343 7.45 -7.13 15.53
CA ALA A 343 8.05 -7.83 16.66
C ALA A 343 9.59 -7.75 16.66
N VAL A 344 10.20 -7.95 15.49
CA VAL A 344 11.67 -7.89 15.36
C VAL A 344 12.19 -6.45 15.39
N ASP A 345 11.41 -5.48 14.93
CA ASP A 345 11.83 -4.06 14.98
C ASP A 345 12.00 -3.53 16.40
N LEU A 346 11.34 -4.14 17.39
CA LEU A 346 11.62 -3.85 18.80
C LEU A 346 13.10 -4.01 19.15
N LEU A 347 13.81 -4.97 18.53
CA LEU A 347 15.23 -5.21 18.76
C LEU A 347 16.15 -4.09 18.21
N THR A 348 15.63 -3.22 17.36
CA THR A 348 16.31 -2.01 16.91
C THR A 348 16.49 -1.02 18.07
N ASN A 349 15.46 -0.87 18.90
CA ASN A 349 15.44 0.10 20.00
C ASN A 349 15.70 -0.54 21.38
N PHE A 350 15.49 -1.86 21.49
CA PHE A 350 15.66 -2.60 22.72
C PHE A 350 16.66 -3.73 22.55
N ARG A 351 17.31 -4.13 23.65
CA ARG A 351 18.13 -5.34 23.72
C ARG A 351 17.54 -6.31 24.74
N ILE A 352 17.62 -7.59 24.42
CA ILE A 352 17.23 -8.64 25.33
C ILE A 352 18.38 -8.90 26.29
N ARG A 353 18.14 -8.73 27.61
CA ARG A 353 19.08 -9.15 28.65
C ARG A 353 18.50 -10.32 29.43
N PHE A 354 19.31 -11.34 29.64
CA PHE A 354 19.08 -12.42 30.58
C PHE A 354 19.73 -12.02 31.90
N GLY A 355 18.96 -11.58 32.88
CA GLY A 355 19.49 -11.14 34.17
C GLY A 355 18.84 -11.88 35.33
N LYS A 356 19.65 -12.23 36.37
CA LYS A 356 19.14 -12.60 37.70
C LYS A 356 18.39 -11.39 38.29
N LYS A 357 17.29 -11.70 39.01
CA LYS A 357 16.59 -10.72 39.83
C LYS A 357 17.59 -10.14 40.82
N GLU A 358 17.97 -8.86 40.70
CA GLU A 358 18.48 -8.15 41.86
C GLU A 358 17.28 -7.96 42.79
N THR A 359 17.30 -8.69 43.89
CA THR A 359 16.44 -8.45 45.06
C THR A 359 16.91 -7.16 45.67
N VAL A 360 16.10 -6.12 45.55
CA VAL A 360 16.14 -4.93 46.43
C VAL A 360 15.31 -5.22 47.62
#